data_89922acf6a06c60ce31347b06f796141
#
_entry.id   89922acf6a06c60ce31347b06f796141
#
_cell.length_a   1.000
_cell.length_b   1.000
_cell.length_c   1.000
_cell.angle_alpha   90.00
_cell.angle_beta   90.00
_cell.angle_gamma   90.00
#
_symmetry.space_group_name_H-M   'P 1'
#
loop_
_entity.id
_entity.type
_entity.pdbx_description
1 polymer ?
#
loop_
_entity_poly.entity_id
_entity_poly.type
_entity_poly.pdbx_seq_one_letter_code
_entity_poly.pdbx_strand_id
1 'polypeptide(L)'
;MGRRLKRDVFPAHLVGNVVDRRSRSRGNEGRGPVSRRHRLLAAVALLAACDTSPSSDDAFLTRAERTDYRETSSYADVVDFLQRAAATSPSVHYTTYGYTTEGRALPLAVVGDIDDPSPASVRASGKTVVYLQGNIHAGEVCGKEALQMLLRDLMAGRHSRWRESMVLLVAPIYNADGNERVTLTNRGRQHGPFGGMGQRPNAQGYDLNRDHMKIESPEARSVARLFTEYDPHVAVDLHTTNGTQHAYHLTYSPPLHPNTPPAIDAFLRDGLLPHVTGEIRDKHGWEYYYYGNAFARGGGEPAWYTFDHRPRFNNNYIGLRNRIAILSEAYSYATFEERVLATLYFVEEILDYVHEHGDEVRRIVADADAASVVGESLALRAVPERSAEPVDILMGATVEEAHPLTGRPLLLRADTQYVEAMYEYGTFAPTLLERVPQAYLIPADLGDILTRLAAHGITLEPAEPTPVDIEAFQIDSVSTAARPFQGRNEQTLFGSYKPTQVTPAPGDMWARADQPLGRLLFSLLEPRSDDGFANWGFLAEQLEIGGTYPIVRIPGG
;
A
#
# COMPACT_ATOMS: atom_id res chain seq x y z
N MET A 1 17.60 -12.45 50.56
CA MET A 1 17.80 -11.11 51.12
C MET A 1 17.11 -10.13 50.18
N GLY A 2 16.00 -9.72 50.30
CA GLY A 2 15.08 -9.18 51.26
C GLY A 2 15.21 -7.68 51.47
N ARG A 3 14.47 -6.86 50.69
CA ARG A 3 14.00 -5.56 51.21
C ARG A 3 12.73 -5.12 50.47
N ARG A 4 11.63 -5.19 51.21
CA ARG A 4 10.37 -4.45 50.95
C ARG A 4 10.55 -3.01 51.47
N LEU A 5 9.93 -2.05 50.84
CA LEU A 5 9.47 -0.76 51.44
C LEU A 5 8.38 -0.24 50.48
N LYS A 6 7.27 -0.16 50.93
CA LYS A 6 6.32 0.62 51.71
C LYS A 6 5.44 1.49 50.80
N ARG A 7 4.15 1.16 50.88
CA ARG A 7 3.00 2.01 50.50
C ARG A 7 2.93 3.20 51.46
N ASP A 8 2.63 4.36 50.93
CA ASP A 8 1.99 5.42 51.70
C ASP A 8 0.73 5.88 50.96
N VAL A 9 -0.34 5.85 51.78
CA VAL A 9 -1.72 6.23 51.49
C VAL A 9 -1.97 7.56 52.24
N PHE A 10 -2.81 8.44 51.67
CA PHE A 10 -3.72 9.38 52.32
C PHE A 10 -3.82 10.76 51.68
N PRO A 11 -4.94 11.49 51.90
CA PRO A 11 -6.37 11.15 51.96
C PRO A 11 -7.29 12.09 51.14
N ALA A 12 -8.56 11.71 51.09
CA ALA A 12 -9.68 12.52 50.59
C ALA A 12 -10.20 13.48 51.69
N HIS A 13 -10.74 14.65 51.28
CA HIS A 13 -11.75 15.45 51.99
C HIS A 13 -12.58 16.17 50.92
N LEU A 14 -13.82 15.90 50.78
CA LEU A 14 -15.08 16.16 51.50
C LEU A 14 -15.62 17.60 51.33
N VAL A 15 -16.76 17.68 50.62
CA VAL A 15 -18.08 18.27 51.00
C VAL A 15 -18.29 19.77 50.80
N GLY A 16 -19.39 20.08 50.18
CA GLY A 16 -20.02 21.39 50.20
C GLY A 16 -21.30 21.47 49.37
N ASN A 17 -22.39 21.10 49.99
CA ASN A 17 -23.77 21.10 49.52
C ASN A 17 -24.41 22.51 49.36
N VAL A 18 -25.53 22.51 48.58
CA VAL A 18 -26.83 23.17 48.85
C VAL A 18 -26.96 24.65 48.52
N VAL A 19 -27.93 25.01 47.70
CA VAL A 19 -29.25 25.51 48.08
C VAL A 19 -30.14 25.81 46.87
N ASP A 20 -31.31 25.19 46.94
CA ASP A 20 -32.55 25.46 46.20
C ASP A 20 -33.15 26.87 46.55
N ARG A 21 -33.77 27.54 45.59
CA ARG A 21 -34.92 28.41 45.89
C ARG A 21 -35.83 28.67 44.69
N ARG A 22 -37.05 28.13 44.88
CA ARG A 22 -38.26 28.49 44.17
C ARG A 22 -38.66 29.97 44.42
N SER A 23 -39.37 30.57 43.47
CA SER A 23 -40.52 31.42 43.80
C SER A 23 -41.51 31.55 42.69
N ARG A 24 -42.78 31.38 43.05
CA ARG A 24 -44.04 31.51 42.32
C ARG A 24 -44.50 32.98 42.30
N SER A 25 -45.32 33.35 41.29
CA SER A 25 -46.59 34.10 41.42
C SER A 25 -47.24 34.26 40.03
N ARG A 26 -48.40 33.80 39.77
CA ARG A 26 -49.80 34.10 40.07
C ARG A 26 -50.31 35.44 39.52
N GLY A 27 -51.44 35.31 38.80
CA GLY A 27 -52.53 36.28 38.68
C GLY A 27 -52.88 36.59 37.22
N ASN A 28 -54.00 36.56 36.78
CA ASN A 28 -55.41 36.22 37.02
C ASN A 28 -56.25 37.05 36.00
N GLU A 29 -57.27 36.41 35.47
CA GLU A 29 -58.60 36.85 35.08
C GLU A 29 -58.87 37.87 33.96
N GLY A 30 -59.85 37.52 33.17
CA GLY A 30 -60.69 38.44 32.38
C GLY A 30 -61.59 37.74 31.36
N ARG A 31 -62.85 37.59 31.77
CA ARG A 31 -63.99 36.97 31.07
C ARG A 31 -64.50 37.74 29.83
N GLY A 32 -65.14 36.98 28.90
CA GLY A 32 -66.43 37.35 28.39
C GLY A 32 -66.68 37.01 26.91
N PRO A 33 -67.83 36.46 26.55
CA PRO A 33 -68.10 35.76 25.28
C PRO A 33 -68.92 36.62 24.33
N VAL A 34 -68.90 36.36 23.01
CA VAL A 34 -70.06 36.53 22.09
C VAL A 34 -69.84 35.82 20.73
N SER A 35 -70.76 34.88 20.50
CA SER A 35 -71.56 34.47 19.28
C SER A 35 -70.89 34.25 17.94
N ARG A 36 -71.12 33.02 17.49
CA ARG A 36 -71.60 32.46 16.20
C ARG A 36 -71.53 33.34 14.95
N ARG A 37 -70.83 32.80 13.93
CA ARG A 37 -71.43 32.52 12.61
C ARG A 37 -70.54 31.55 11.81
N HIS A 38 -71.14 30.47 11.36
CA HIS A 38 -70.59 29.45 10.48
C HIS A 38 -70.26 30.03 9.11
N ARG A 39 -69.02 29.79 8.63
CA ARG A 39 -68.74 29.62 7.20
C ARG A 39 -67.74 28.45 7.09
N LEU A 40 -68.22 27.34 6.51
CA LEU A 40 -67.42 26.28 5.98
C LEU A 40 -66.56 26.88 4.85
N LEU A 41 -65.26 26.87 5.00
CA LEU A 41 -64.29 26.97 3.94
C LEU A 41 -63.50 25.64 3.96
N ALA A 42 -63.77 24.82 2.96
CA ALA A 42 -62.99 23.62 2.67
C ALA A 42 -61.61 24.06 2.25
N ALA A 43 -60.62 23.93 3.18
CA ALA A 43 -59.21 24.03 2.84
C ALA A 43 -58.80 22.67 2.28
N VAL A 44 -58.65 22.59 0.96
CA VAL A 44 -57.93 21.51 0.28
C VAL A 44 -56.45 21.72 0.64
N ALA A 45 -55.96 20.95 1.60
CA ALA A 45 -54.54 20.84 1.86
C ALA A 45 -53.94 20.02 0.70
N LEU A 46 -53.30 20.70 -0.26
CA LEU A 46 -52.31 20.09 -1.13
C LEU A 46 -51.14 19.68 -0.23
N LEU A 47 -51.10 18.40 0.08
CA LEU A 47 -49.87 17.73 0.51
C LEU A 47 -48.94 17.73 -0.71
N ALA A 48 -48.11 18.76 -0.83
CA ALA A 48 -46.91 18.67 -1.64
C ALA A 48 -46.02 17.60 -0.94
N ALA A 49 -46.08 16.37 -1.43
CA ALA A 49 -45.06 15.42 -1.18
C ALA A 49 -43.76 16.03 -1.76
N CYS A 50 -42.90 16.56 -0.90
CA CYS A 50 -41.54 16.77 -1.29
C CYS A 50 -40.98 15.38 -1.60
N ASP A 51 -40.98 15.02 -2.88
CA ASP A 51 -40.10 13.97 -3.39
C ASP A 51 -38.68 14.48 -3.20
N THR A 52 -38.13 14.24 -2.01
CA THR A 52 -36.71 14.32 -1.79
C THR A 52 -36.12 13.04 -2.39
N SER A 53 -36.03 12.99 -3.72
CA SER A 53 -35.07 12.07 -4.33
C SER A 53 -33.72 12.41 -3.72
N PRO A 54 -33.00 11.42 -3.14
CA PRO A 54 -31.67 11.67 -2.61
C PRO A 54 -30.84 12.35 -3.69
N SER A 55 -30.01 13.32 -3.29
CA SER A 55 -29.07 13.93 -4.23
C SER A 55 -28.20 12.82 -4.82
N SER A 56 -27.63 13.02 -6.01
CA SER A 56 -26.73 12.03 -6.61
C SER A 56 -25.59 11.65 -5.65
N ASP A 57 -25.17 12.58 -4.81
CA ASP A 57 -24.12 12.39 -3.82
C ASP A 57 -24.57 11.48 -2.67
N ASP A 58 -25.83 11.61 -2.20
CA ASP A 58 -26.37 10.74 -1.13
C ASP A 58 -26.47 9.27 -1.57
N ALA A 59 -26.65 9.01 -2.87
CA ALA A 59 -26.74 7.65 -3.41
C ALA A 59 -25.40 6.90 -3.40
N PHE A 60 -24.26 7.62 -3.31
CA PHE A 60 -22.90 7.07 -3.36
C PHE A 60 -22.09 7.34 -2.09
N LEU A 61 -22.76 7.55 -0.96
CA LEU A 61 -22.07 7.55 0.33
C LEU A 61 -21.48 6.16 0.62
N THR A 62 -20.25 6.11 1.10
CA THR A 62 -19.62 4.88 1.58
C THR A 62 -20.28 4.36 2.86
N ARG A 63 -19.98 3.13 3.26
CA ARG A 63 -20.46 2.64 4.56
C ARG A 63 -19.90 3.47 5.70
N ALA A 64 -18.66 3.91 5.60
CA ALA A 64 -18.03 4.78 6.60
C ALA A 64 -18.84 6.08 6.77
N GLU A 65 -19.13 6.78 5.70
CA GLU A 65 -19.90 8.02 5.74
C GLU A 65 -21.34 7.80 6.27
N ARG A 66 -22.04 6.76 5.80
CA ARG A 66 -23.41 6.44 6.28
C ARG A 66 -23.49 6.10 7.76
N THR A 67 -22.39 5.69 8.37
CA THR A 67 -22.32 5.29 9.78
C THR A 67 -21.55 6.26 10.65
N ASP A 68 -21.31 7.50 10.16
CA ASP A 68 -20.49 8.49 10.87
C ASP A 68 -19.12 7.91 11.26
N TYR A 69 -18.46 7.27 10.30
CA TYR A 69 -17.15 6.61 10.41
C TYR A 69 -17.05 5.56 11.54
N ARG A 70 -18.19 4.95 11.91
CA ARG A 70 -18.22 3.88 12.92
C ARG A 70 -17.95 2.50 12.36
N GLU A 71 -18.24 2.30 11.07
CA GLU A 71 -18.07 1.04 10.36
C GLU A 71 -17.28 1.27 9.07
N THR A 72 -16.77 0.20 8.49
CA THR A 72 -16.07 0.19 7.20
C THR A 72 -16.78 -0.74 6.22
N SER A 73 -16.61 -0.48 4.92
CA SER A 73 -17.25 -1.25 3.85
C SER A 73 -16.83 -2.73 3.87
N SER A 74 -17.80 -3.63 3.75
CA SER A 74 -17.58 -5.04 3.48
C SER A 74 -17.16 -5.26 2.03
N TYR A 75 -16.74 -6.47 1.68
CA TYR A 75 -16.49 -6.85 0.28
C TYR A 75 -17.73 -6.62 -0.60
N ALA A 76 -18.91 -6.99 -0.10
CA ALA A 76 -20.16 -6.80 -0.83
C ALA A 76 -20.48 -5.31 -1.03
N ASP A 77 -20.25 -4.45 -0.03
CA ASP A 77 -20.45 -3.00 -0.15
C ASP A 77 -19.55 -2.42 -1.25
N VAL A 78 -18.27 -2.82 -1.30
CA VAL A 78 -17.32 -2.35 -2.34
C VAL A 78 -17.75 -2.80 -3.73
N VAL A 79 -18.09 -4.08 -3.91
CA VAL A 79 -18.51 -4.61 -5.22
C VAL A 79 -19.77 -3.92 -5.71
N ASP A 80 -20.78 -3.78 -4.85
CA ASP A 80 -22.03 -3.06 -5.18
C ASP A 80 -21.75 -1.60 -5.57
N PHE A 81 -20.89 -0.92 -4.82
CA PHE A 81 -20.49 0.46 -5.11
C PHE A 81 -19.87 0.58 -6.52
N LEU A 82 -18.88 -0.26 -6.84
CA LEU A 82 -18.20 -0.22 -8.14
C LEU A 82 -19.15 -0.57 -9.30
N GLN A 83 -20.02 -1.56 -9.13
CA GLN A 83 -20.99 -1.96 -10.14
C GLN A 83 -22.02 -0.84 -10.40
N ARG A 84 -22.52 -0.20 -9.34
CA ARG A 84 -23.42 0.96 -9.47
C ARG A 84 -22.71 2.15 -10.12
N ALA A 85 -21.45 2.40 -9.77
CA ALA A 85 -20.64 3.46 -10.38
C ALA A 85 -20.52 3.24 -11.90
N ALA A 86 -20.19 2.02 -12.33
CA ALA A 86 -20.10 1.66 -13.73
C ALA A 86 -21.46 1.73 -14.47
N ALA A 87 -22.56 1.42 -13.78
CA ALA A 87 -23.90 1.54 -14.35
C ALA A 87 -24.38 3.01 -14.50
N THR A 88 -23.78 3.93 -13.73
CA THR A 88 -24.21 5.34 -13.67
C THR A 88 -23.35 6.25 -14.53
N SER A 89 -22.04 5.98 -14.62
CA SER A 89 -21.07 6.82 -15.33
C SER A 89 -20.45 6.09 -16.53
N PRO A 90 -20.52 6.65 -17.75
CA PRO A 90 -19.92 6.02 -18.93
C PRO A 90 -18.38 6.01 -18.91
N SER A 91 -17.74 6.78 -18.04
CA SER A 91 -16.28 6.80 -17.89
C SER A 91 -15.76 5.87 -16.79
N VAL A 92 -16.65 5.12 -16.13
CA VAL A 92 -16.29 4.12 -15.11
C VAL A 92 -16.68 2.74 -15.62
N HIS A 93 -15.72 1.85 -15.75
CA HIS A 93 -15.93 0.48 -16.20
C HIS A 93 -15.60 -0.49 -15.06
N TYR A 94 -16.49 -1.42 -14.78
CA TYR A 94 -16.26 -2.47 -13.79
C TYR A 94 -15.68 -3.73 -14.44
N THR A 95 -14.62 -4.28 -13.83
CA THR A 95 -14.06 -5.58 -14.20
C THR A 95 -13.43 -6.24 -12.96
N THR A 96 -12.72 -7.34 -13.15
CA THR A 96 -11.95 -8.03 -12.11
C THR A 96 -10.57 -8.39 -12.66
N TYR A 97 -9.55 -8.37 -11.79
CA TYR A 97 -8.17 -8.69 -12.18
C TYR A 97 -7.65 -10.00 -11.59
N GLY A 98 -8.47 -10.73 -10.84
CA GLY A 98 -8.10 -12.03 -10.27
C GLY A 98 -9.05 -12.51 -9.19
N TYR A 99 -8.54 -13.43 -8.37
CA TYR A 99 -9.30 -14.06 -7.30
C TYR A 99 -8.45 -14.22 -6.04
N THR A 100 -9.12 -14.18 -4.89
CA THR A 100 -8.53 -14.50 -3.59
C THR A 100 -8.46 -16.01 -3.36
N THR A 101 -7.80 -16.40 -2.28
CA THR A 101 -7.73 -17.79 -1.82
C THR A 101 -9.10 -18.43 -1.58
N GLU A 102 -10.09 -17.68 -1.08
CA GLU A 102 -11.47 -18.16 -0.86
C GLU A 102 -12.36 -17.98 -2.11
N GLY A 103 -11.80 -17.60 -3.25
CA GLY A 103 -12.49 -17.49 -4.53
C GLY A 103 -13.30 -16.20 -4.73
N ARG A 104 -13.08 -15.16 -3.90
CA ARG A 104 -13.66 -13.83 -4.17
C ARG A 104 -12.95 -13.19 -5.34
N ALA A 105 -13.72 -12.67 -6.29
CA ALA A 105 -13.17 -11.89 -7.39
C ALA A 105 -12.55 -10.59 -6.84
N LEU A 106 -11.38 -10.23 -7.34
CA LEU A 106 -10.70 -8.98 -7.01
C LEU A 106 -11.27 -7.86 -7.92
N PRO A 107 -12.10 -6.95 -7.38
CA PRO A 107 -12.80 -5.95 -8.19
C PRO A 107 -11.86 -4.83 -8.62
N LEU A 108 -12.07 -4.32 -9.84
CA LEU A 108 -11.34 -3.22 -10.43
C LEU A 108 -12.33 -2.26 -11.12
N ALA A 109 -12.24 -0.98 -10.77
CA ALA A 109 -12.84 0.07 -11.59
C ALA A 109 -11.76 0.65 -12.50
N VAL A 110 -12.00 0.65 -13.80
CA VAL A 110 -11.15 1.30 -14.80
C VAL A 110 -11.82 2.61 -15.18
N VAL A 111 -11.17 3.73 -14.90
CA VAL A 111 -11.74 5.07 -15.07
C VAL A 111 -10.98 5.83 -16.14
N GLY A 112 -11.67 6.29 -17.17
CA GLY A 112 -11.08 7.04 -18.26
C GLY A 112 -11.98 7.09 -19.46
N ASP A 113 -11.63 7.92 -20.45
CA ASP A 113 -12.28 7.97 -21.73
C ASP A 113 -11.63 6.87 -22.62
N ILE A 114 -12.16 5.65 -22.47
CA ILE A 114 -11.73 4.41 -23.15
C ILE A 114 -12.96 3.63 -23.58
N ASP A 115 -12.84 2.76 -24.58
CA ASP A 115 -13.96 2.00 -25.14
C ASP A 115 -14.46 0.89 -24.21
N ASP A 116 -13.54 0.19 -23.55
CA ASP A 116 -13.81 -0.92 -22.63
C ASP A 116 -12.68 -1.08 -21.59
N PRO A 117 -12.89 -1.83 -20.49
CA PRO A 117 -11.90 -1.97 -19.43
C PRO A 117 -10.75 -2.95 -19.73
N SER A 118 -10.62 -3.43 -20.96
CA SER A 118 -9.57 -4.42 -21.30
C SER A 118 -8.16 -3.80 -21.24
N PRO A 119 -7.15 -4.59 -20.91
CA PRO A 119 -5.76 -4.14 -20.96
C PRO A 119 -5.36 -3.60 -22.35
N ALA A 120 -5.92 -4.15 -23.42
CA ALA A 120 -5.67 -3.71 -24.79
C ALA A 120 -6.19 -2.30 -25.04
N SER A 121 -7.44 -2.02 -24.63
CA SER A 121 -8.08 -0.69 -24.73
C SER A 121 -7.30 0.35 -23.91
N VAL A 122 -6.94 0.00 -22.66
CA VAL A 122 -6.17 0.89 -21.77
C VAL A 122 -4.83 1.26 -22.41
N ARG A 123 -4.05 0.28 -22.89
CA ARG A 123 -2.76 0.57 -23.54
C ARG A 123 -2.90 1.34 -24.85
N ALA A 124 -3.93 1.03 -25.66
CA ALA A 124 -4.20 1.72 -26.91
C ALA A 124 -4.55 3.20 -26.72
N SER A 125 -5.02 3.61 -25.54
CA SER A 125 -5.32 4.99 -25.20
C SER A 125 -4.10 5.91 -25.26
N GLY A 126 -2.89 5.39 -25.08
CA GLY A 126 -1.63 6.16 -25.00
C GLY A 126 -1.55 7.09 -23.79
N LYS A 127 -2.50 7.01 -22.87
CA LYS A 127 -2.58 7.83 -21.65
C LYS A 127 -1.65 7.30 -20.57
N THR A 128 -1.37 8.13 -19.57
CA THR A 128 -0.69 7.68 -18.35
C THR A 128 -1.62 6.78 -17.55
N VAL A 129 -1.18 5.56 -17.23
CA VAL A 129 -1.96 4.59 -16.45
C VAL A 129 -1.50 4.64 -15.01
N VAL A 130 -2.46 4.85 -14.09
CA VAL A 130 -2.22 4.93 -12.65
C VAL A 130 -2.99 3.83 -11.93
N TYR A 131 -2.30 3.01 -11.15
CA TYR A 131 -2.89 1.96 -10.31
C TYR A 131 -2.99 2.44 -8.86
N LEU A 132 -4.20 2.39 -8.30
CA LEU A 132 -4.51 2.78 -6.92
C LEU A 132 -5.01 1.56 -6.16
N GLN A 133 -4.26 1.12 -5.15
CA GLN A 133 -4.55 -0.07 -4.37
C GLN A 133 -4.84 0.27 -2.92
N GLY A 134 -5.95 -0.23 -2.39
CA GLY A 134 -6.25 -0.19 -0.97
C GLY A 134 -6.32 -1.57 -0.35
N ASN A 135 -6.20 -1.63 0.98
CA ASN A 135 -6.56 -2.79 1.80
C ASN A 135 -5.68 -4.05 1.57
N ILE A 136 -4.39 -3.90 1.27
CA ILE A 136 -3.44 -5.03 1.25
C ILE A 136 -3.35 -5.68 2.64
N HIS A 137 -3.34 -4.87 3.70
CA HIS A 137 -3.60 -5.31 5.06
C HIS A 137 -5.06 -4.97 5.39
N ALA A 138 -5.90 -5.97 5.54
CA ALA A 138 -7.33 -5.76 5.57
C ALA A 138 -7.88 -5.04 6.83
N GLY A 139 -7.05 -4.80 7.83
CA GLY A 139 -7.34 -3.91 8.96
C GLY A 139 -6.99 -2.43 8.71
N GLU A 140 -6.38 -2.10 7.57
CA GLU A 140 -5.99 -0.76 7.15
C GLU A 140 -7.01 -0.25 6.13
N VAL A 141 -8.13 0.25 6.63
CA VAL A 141 -9.36 0.41 5.85
C VAL A 141 -9.58 1.80 5.26
N CYS A 142 -8.73 2.80 5.61
CA CYS A 142 -8.90 4.17 5.12
C CYS A 142 -8.75 4.29 3.59
N GLY A 143 -7.79 3.59 2.99
CA GLY A 143 -7.59 3.59 1.54
C GLY A 143 -8.78 3.03 0.77
N LYS A 144 -9.42 1.99 1.30
CA LYS A 144 -10.63 1.41 0.72
C LYS A 144 -11.79 2.40 0.64
N GLU A 145 -12.03 3.15 1.70
CA GLU A 145 -13.09 4.17 1.74
C GLU A 145 -12.71 5.39 0.87
N ALA A 146 -11.46 5.87 0.98
CA ALA A 146 -10.97 7.00 0.19
C ALA A 146 -11.10 6.76 -1.33
N LEU A 147 -10.79 5.55 -1.81
CA LEU A 147 -10.94 5.21 -3.23
C LEU A 147 -12.39 5.15 -3.70
N GLN A 148 -13.34 4.76 -2.84
CA GLN A 148 -14.77 4.86 -3.16
C GLN A 148 -15.22 6.31 -3.21
N MET A 149 -14.76 7.17 -2.28
CA MET A 149 -15.05 8.62 -2.31
C MET A 149 -14.48 9.27 -3.58
N LEU A 150 -13.24 8.94 -3.95
CA LEU A 150 -12.61 9.40 -5.19
C LEU A 150 -13.45 9.04 -6.43
N LEU A 151 -13.94 7.80 -6.51
CA LEU A 151 -14.82 7.37 -7.62
C LEU A 151 -16.13 8.17 -7.67
N ARG A 152 -16.76 8.44 -6.53
CA ARG A 152 -17.93 9.31 -6.44
C ARG A 152 -17.62 10.71 -6.97
N ASP A 153 -16.49 11.28 -6.58
CA ASP A 153 -16.08 12.61 -6.97
C ASP A 153 -15.83 12.74 -8.48
N LEU A 154 -15.20 11.71 -9.05
CA LEU A 154 -15.02 11.59 -10.50
C LEU A 154 -16.34 11.46 -11.25
N MET A 155 -17.32 10.71 -10.72
CA MET A 155 -18.65 10.59 -11.31
C MET A 155 -19.44 11.90 -11.22
N ALA A 156 -19.26 12.66 -10.15
CA ALA A 156 -19.85 14.01 -9.99
C ALA A 156 -19.20 15.07 -10.90
N GLY A 157 -18.19 14.68 -11.70
CA GLY A 157 -17.48 15.57 -12.63
C GLY A 157 -16.36 16.36 -11.97
N ARG A 158 -16.07 16.13 -10.68
CA ARG A 158 -14.86 16.66 -10.06
C ARG A 158 -13.63 16.06 -10.75
N HIS A 159 -12.57 16.83 -10.92
CA HIS A 159 -11.34 16.38 -11.56
C HIS A 159 -11.51 15.78 -12.98
N SER A 160 -12.53 16.21 -13.71
CA SER A 160 -12.83 15.68 -15.07
C SER A 160 -11.64 15.75 -16.03
N ARG A 161 -10.73 16.72 -15.83
CA ARG A 161 -9.48 16.89 -16.60
C ARG A 161 -8.55 15.67 -16.57
N TRP A 162 -8.57 14.90 -15.48
CA TRP A 162 -7.70 13.71 -15.38
C TRP A 162 -8.00 12.66 -16.43
N ARG A 163 -9.27 12.50 -16.82
CA ARG A 163 -9.67 11.53 -17.84
C ARG A 163 -9.13 11.86 -19.25
N GLU A 164 -8.72 13.11 -19.46
CA GLU A 164 -8.11 13.52 -20.74
C GLU A 164 -6.70 12.95 -20.90
N SER A 165 -5.92 12.86 -19.83
CA SER A 165 -4.51 12.47 -19.83
C SER A 165 -4.21 11.11 -19.16
N MET A 166 -5.13 10.58 -18.36
CA MET A 166 -4.91 9.37 -17.56
C MET A 166 -6.02 8.33 -17.72
N VAL A 167 -5.65 7.09 -17.43
CA VAL A 167 -6.56 6.00 -17.09
C VAL A 167 -6.23 5.53 -15.68
N LEU A 168 -7.23 5.50 -14.79
CA LEU A 168 -7.08 5.07 -13.42
C LEU A 168 -7.55 3.62 -13.27
N LEU A 169 -6.71 2.77 -12.68
CA LEU A 169 -7.02 1.41 -12.27
C LEU A 169 -7.27 1.42 -10.76
N VAL A 170 -8.51 1.47 -10.34
CA VAL A 170 -8.89 1.66 -8.93
C VAL A 170 -9.30 0.31 -8.33
N ALA A 171 -8.47 -0.20 -7.42
CA ALA A 171 -8.63 -1.47 -6.71
C ALA A 171 -8.81 -1.23 -5.19
N PRO A 172 -10.03 -0.90 -4.70
CA PRO A 172 -10.23 -0.50 -3.30
C PRO A 172 -9.97 -1.62 -2.30
N ILE A 173 -10.08 -2.87 -2.71
CA ILE A 173 -10.00 -4.03 -1.82
C ILE A 173 -9.14 -5.15 -2.44
N TYR A 174 -7.88 -5.25 -1.98
CA TYR A 174 -6.96 -6.28 -2.44
C TYR A 174 -7.03 -7.55 -1.56
N ASN A 175 -6.97 -7.43 -0.24
CA ASN A 175 -7.11 -8.54 0.70
C ASN A 175 -8.58 -8.75 1.07
N ALA A 176 -9.39 -9.15 0.08
CA ALA A 176 -10.84 -9.27 0.28
C ALA A 176 -11.21 -10.37 1.30
N ASP A 177 -10.46 -11.46 1.41
CA ASP A 177 -10.70 -12.50 2.41
C ASP A 177 -10.41 -12.02 3.83
N GLY A 178 -9.28 -11.32 4.01
CA GLY A 178 -8.93 -10.73 5.29
C GLY A 178 -9.90 -9.63 5.73
N ASN A 179 -10.49 -8.88 4.76
CA ASN A 179 -11.49 -7.86 5.04
C ASN A 179 -12.74 -8.41 5.71
N GLU A 180 -13.19 -9.59 5.30
CA GLU A 180 -14.40 -10.23 5.86
C GLU A 180 -14.16 -10.87 7.24
N ARG A 181 -12.91 -10.95 7.71
CA ARG A 181 -12.56 -11.48 9.04
C ARG A 181 -12.55 -10.37 10.09
N VAL A 182 -13.67 -9.68 10.20
CA VAL A 182 -13.83 -8.52 11.09
C VAL A 182 -13.84 -8.92 12.55
N THR A 183 -13.01 -8.26 13.36
CA THR A 183 -13.07 -8.33 14.83
C THR A 183 -12.86 -6.95 15.45
N LEU A 184 -13.36 -6.75 16.68
CA LEU A 184 -13.14 -5.54 17.47
C LEU A 184 -11.71 -5.45 18.05
N THR A 185 -10.88 -6.47 17.83
CA THR A 185 -9.53 -6.56 18.39
C THR A 185 -8.43 -6.48 17.33
N ASN A 186 -8.78 -6.57 16.06
CA ASN A 186 -7.86 -6.28 14.98
C ASN A 186 -7.42 -4.81 15.10
N ARG A 187 -6.11 -4.54 14.99
CA ARG A 187 -5.57 -3.17 15.14
C ARG A 187 -5.96 -2.50 16.47
N GLY A 188 -5.85 -3.21 17.58
CA GLY A 188 -6.48 -2.95 18.88
C GLY A 188 -6.21 -1.60 19.56
N ARG A 189 -5.29 -0.76 19.06
CA ARG A 189 -5.05 0.61 19.55
C ARG A 189 -5.45 1.70 18.58
N GLN A 190 -5.82 1.34 17.35
CA GLN A 190 -6.23 2.27 16.31
C GLN A 190 -7.57 2.90 16.66
N HIS A 191 -7.70 4.23 16.49
CA HIS A 191 -8.92 4.96 16.77
C HIS A 191 -9.96 4.77 15.65
N GLY A 192 -10.87 3.83 15.83
CA GLY A 192 -11.91 3.48 14.84
C GLY A 192 -11.38 2.76 13.57
N PRO A 193 -12.30 2.20 12.75
CA PRO A 193 -13.76 2.13 12.96
C PRO A 193 -14.14 1.27 14.17
N PHE A 194 -15.12 1.74 14.95
CA PHE A 194 -15.50 1.09 16.21
C PHE A 194 -16.30 -0.19 16.01
N GLY A 195 -16.88 -0.42 14.85
CA GLY A 195 -17.53 -1.67 14.45
C GLY A 195 -16.53 -2.81 14.18
N GLY A 196 -15.25 -2.53 14.25
CA GLY A 196 -14.19 -3.48 13.94
C GLY A 196 -13.73 -3.41 12.49
N MET A 197 -12.67 -4.14 12.18
CA MET A 197 -12.03 -4.18 10.86
C MET A 197 -11.43 -5.55 10.58
N GLY A 198 -11.02 -5.80 9.35
CA GLY A 198 -10.41 -7.04 8.92
C GLY A 198 -9.06 -7.33 9.56
N GLN A 199 -8.49 -8.48 9.24
CA GLN A 199 -7.18 -8.93 9.74
C GLN A 199 -6.05 -8.57 8.77
N ARG A 200 -4.80 -8.47 9.27
CA ARG A 200 -3.63 -8.19 8.43
C ARG A 200 -3.37 -9.25 7.35
N PRO A 201 -3.28 -10.57 7.69
CA PRO A 201 -2.97 -11.60 6.71
C PRO A 201 -4.18 -11.94 5.82
N ASN A 202 -3.90 -12.58 4.68
CA ASN A 202 -4.92 -13.17 3.82
C ASN A 202 -5.51 -14.47 4.44
N ALA A 203 -6.33 -15.20 3.69
CA ALA A 203 -6.94 -16.46 4.15
C ALA A 203 -5.93 -17.59 4.42
N GLN A 204 -4.76 -17.56 3.76
CA GLN A 204 -3.68 -18.53 3.98
C GLN A 204 -2.78 -18.16 5.17
N GLY A 205 -2.99 -17.00 5.81
CA GLY A 205 -2.14 -16.51 6.88
C GLY A 205 -0.89 -15.75 6.38
N TYR A 206 -0.80 -15.45 5.08
CA TYR A 206 0.30 -14.66 4.52
C TYR A 206 0.04 -13.17 4.62
N ASP A 207 1.10 -12.43 4.91
CA ASP A 207 1.15 -10.99 4.69
C ASP A 207 1.38 -10.73 3.20
N LEU A 208 0.37 -10.20 2.51
CA LEU A 208 0.44 -9.94 1.07
C LEU A 208 1.53 -8.92 0.71
N ASN A 209 1.87 -8.00 1.63
CA ASN A 209 3.00 -7.07 1.47
C ASN A 209 4.36 -7.72 1.83
N ARG A 210 4.46 -9.05 1.76
CA ARG A 210 5.66 -9.89 1.86
C ARG A 210 5.68 -10.97 0.79
N ASP A 211 4.73 -10.95 -0.15
CA ASP A 211 4.52 -12.01 -1.12
C ASP A 211 4.88 -11.64 -2.57
N HIS A 212 5.30 -10.38 -2.82
CA HIS A 212 5.54 -9.89 -4.19
C HIS A 212 6.70 -10.60 -4.92
N MET A 213 7.74 -11.05 -4.21
CA MET A 213 8.82 -11.82 -4.82
C MET A 213 8.48 -13.31 -4.94
N LYS A 214 7.76 -13.87 -3.96
CA LYS A 214 7.38 -15.28 -3.94
C LYS A 214 6.19 -15.58 -4.83
N ILE A 215 5.23 -14.66 -4.90
CA ILE A 215 3.93 -14.81 -5.58
C ILE A 215 3.25 -16.16 -5.27
N GLU A 216 3.23 -16.55 -3.99
CA GLU A 216 2.63 -17.83 -3.56
C GLU A 216 1.10 -17.76 -3.48
N SER A 217 0.56 -16.61 -3.06
CA SER A 217 -0.88 -16.40 -2.98
C SER A 217 -1.51 -16.15 -4.35
N PRO A 218 -2.78 -16.53 -4.56
CA PRO A 218 -3.53 -16.17 -5.76
C PRO A 218 -3.63 -14.65 -5.93
N GLU A 219 -3.73 -13.91 -4.83
CA GLU A 219 -3.78 -12.47 -4.78
C GLU A 219 -2.50 -11.84 -5.37
N ALA A 220 -1.32 -12.28 -4.93
CA ALA A 220 -0.03 -11.78 -5.43
C ALA A 220 0.17 -12.10 -6.92
N ARG A 221 -0.23 -13.30 -7.38
CA ARG A 221 -0.23 -13.65 -8.82
C ARG A 221 -1.18 -12.76 -9.62
N SER A 222 -2.33 -12.39 -9.05
CA SER A 222 -3.30 -11.52 -9.69
C SER A 222 -2.76 -10.11 -9.89
N VAL A 223 -2.06 -9.55 -8.89
CA VAL A 223 -1.39 -8.24 -9.02
C VAL A 223 -0.23 -8.31 -10.01
N ALA A 224 0.62 -9.35 -9.96
CA ALA A 224 1.71 -9.51 -10.93
C ALA A 224 1.19 -9.57 -12.37
N ARG A 225 0.06 -10.27 -12.60
CA ARG A 225 -0.63 -10.32 -13.88
C ARG A 225 -1.19 -8.96 -14.28
N LEU A 226 -1.84 -8.23 -13.35
CA LEU A 226 -2.34 -6.88 -13.61
C LEU A 226 -1.21 -5.97 -14.11
N PHE A 227 -0.07 -5.99 -13.45
CA PHE A 227 1.10 -5.22 -13.88
C PHE A 227 1.64 -5.65 -15.24
N THR A 228 1.57 -6.93 -15.58
CA THR A 228 2.00 -7.44 -16.89
C THR A 228 1.01 -7.08 -18.01
N GLU A 229 -0.30 -7.13 -17.71
CA GLU A 229 -1.34 -6.92 -18.72
C GLU A 229 -1.68 -5.44 -18.92
N TYR A 230 -1.89 -4.67 -17.84
CA TYR A 230 -2.26 -3.25 -17.90
C TYR A 230 -1.05 -2.31 -17.97
N ASP A 231 0.08 -2.75 -17.44
CA ASP A 231 1.36 -2.04 -17.46
C ASP A 231 1.25 -0.59 -16.92
N PRO A 232 0.79 -0.38 -15.67
CA PRO A 232 0.64 0.94 -15.10
C PRO A 232 1.98 1.64 -14.94
N HIS A 233 2.04 2.95 -15.26
CA HIS A 233 3.23 3.80 -15.10
C HIS A 233 3.47 4.19 -13.65
N VAL A 234 2.38 4.42 -12.92
CA VAL A 234 2.39 4.84 -11.51
C VAL A 234 1.53 3.89 -10.69
N ALA A 235 1.97 3.56 -9.48
CA ALA A 235 1.21 2.78 -8.52
C ALA A 235 1.26 3.42 -7.13
N VAL A 236 0.11 3.45 -6.45
CA VAL A 236 -0.02 3.96 -5.07
C VAL A 236 -0.65 2.88 -4.21
N ASP A 237 0.05 2.48 -3.15
CA ASP A 237 -0.41 1.47 -2.18
C ASP A 237 -0.79 2.14 -0.85
N LEU A 238 -2.05 2.00 -0.45
CA LEU A 238 -2.68 2.78 0.61
C LEU A 238 -2.76 2.00 1.92
N HIS A 239 -1.98 2.42 2.92
CA HIS A 239 -1.82 1.79 4.23
C HIS A 239 -2.26 2.67 5.40
N THR A 240 -2.12 2.12 6.60
CA THR A 240 -2.27 2.81 7.88
C THR A 240 -1.12 2.42 8.81
N THR A 241 -0.43 3.41 9.38
CA THR A 241 0.74 3.22 10.25
C THR A 241 0.42 2.41 11.52
N ASN A 242 1.48 2.02 12.20
CA ASN A 242 1.46 1.58 13.60
C ASN A 242 2.75 2.05 14.30
N GLY A 243 2.72 2.20 15.62
CA GLY A 243 3.91 2.36 16.46
C GLY A 243 4.21 3.79 16.88
N THR A 244 5.08 4.51 16.18
CA THR A 244 5.59 5.82 16.59
C THR A 244 4.50 6.88 16.72
N GLN A 245 4.57 7.66 17.80
CA GLN A 245 3.73 8.83 18.04
C GLN A 245 4.36 10.04 17.37
N HIS A 246 3.91 10.37 16.18
CA HIS A 246 4.30 11.57 15.44
C HIS A 246 3.08 12.47 15.19
N ALA A 247 3.31 13.69 14.69
CA ALA A 247 2.21 14.62 14.42
C ALA A 247 1.85 14.74 12.93
N TYR A 248 2.49 13.98 12.04
CA TYR A 248 2.09 13.91 10.64
C TYR A 248 0.72 13.25 10.49
N HIS A 249 -0.11 13.74 9.58
CA HIS A 249 -1.42 13.15 9.26
C HIS A 249 -1.27 11.89 8.41
N LEU A 250 -0.22 11.87 7.58
CA LEU A 250 0.16 10.77 6.74
C LEU A 250 1.67 10.76 6.54
N THR A 251 2.25 9.57 6.44
CA THR A 251 3.64 9.40 6.01
C THR A 251 3.67 8.58 4.71
N TYR A 252 4.72 8.73 3.91
CA TYR A 252 4.83 8.10 2.60
C TYR A 252 6.25 7.59 2.32
N SER A 253 6.38 6.72 1.34
CA SER A 253 7.70 6.23 0.89
C SER A 253 7.74 6.02 -0.62
N PRO A 254 8.79 6.48 -1.30
CA PRO A 254 9.16 5.98 -2.62
C PRO A 254 9.70 4.54 -2.51
N PRO A 255 10.07 3.87 -3.62
CA PRO A 255 10.84 2.64 -3.56
C PRO A 255 12.17 2.85 -2.84
N LEU A 256 12.54 1.90 -1.97
CA LEU A 256 13.74 1.99 -1.14
C LEU A 256 14.87 1.08 -1.63
N HIS A 257 14.62 0.25 -2.63
CA HIS A 257 15.63 -0.68 -3.13
C HIS A 257 16.69 0.09 -3.93
N PRO A 258 18.01 -0.10 -3.64
CA PRO A 258 19.08 0.64 -4.31
C PRO A 258 19.14 0.48 -5.84
N ASN A 259 18.54 -0.58 -6.36
CA ASN A 259 18.44 -0.83 -7.80
C ASN A 259 17.23 -0.17 -8.46
N THR A 260 16.43 0.62 -7.76
CA THR A 260 15.40 1.45 -8.39
C THR A 260 16.05 2.37 -9.42
N PRO A 261 15.50 2.52 -10.64
CA PRO A 261 16.09 3.42 -11.62
C PRO A 261 16.26 4.84 -11.04
N PRO A 262 17.47 5.45 -11.17
CA PRO A 262 17.74 6.75 -10.54
C PRO A 262 16.79 7.87 -10.98
N ALA A 263 16.33 7.85 -12.25
CA ALA A 263 15.38 8.84 -12.75
C ALA A 263 14.01 8.73 -12.08
N ILE A 264 13.58 7.52 -11.69
CA ILE A 264 12.34 7.28 -10.94
C ILE A 264 12.48 7.80 -9.50
N ASP A 265 13.61 7.50 -8.85
CA ASP A 265 13.87 7.98 -7.48
C ASP A 265 13.94 9.51 -7.44
N ALA A 266 14.66 10.14 -8.36
CA ALA A 266 14.74 11.59 -8.47
C ALA A 266 13.37 12.23 -8.76
N PHE A 267 12.58 11.70 -9.70
CA PHE A 267 11.24 12.20 -9.98
C PHE A 267 10.35 12.20 -8.72
N LEU A 268 10.46 11.15 -7.90
CA LEU A 268 9.70 11.05 -6.65
C LEU A 268 10.23 11.98 -5.55
N ARG A 269 11.55 11.95 -5.28
CA ARG A 269 12.14 12.65 -4.14
C ARG A 269 12.36 14.13 -4.35
N ASP A 270 12.70 14.55 -5.58
CA ASP A 270 13.02 15.93 -5.89
C ASP A 270 11.82 16.69 -6.49
N GLY A 271 10.82 15.97 -7.02
CA GLY A 271 9.64 16.53 -7.68
C GLY A 271 8.33 16.22 -6.97
N LEU A 272 7.75 15.04 -7.23
CA LEU A 272 6.38 14.71 -6.87
C LEU A 272 6.11 14.81 -5.36
N LEU A 273 6.88 14.12 -4.52
CA LEU A 273 6.57 14.03 -3.08
C LEU A 273 6.72 15.37 -2.34
N PRO A 274 7.76 16.20 -2.59
CA PRO A 274 7.84 17.53 -2.03
C PRO A 274 6.69 18.46 -2.49
N HIS A 275 6.31 18.39 -3.78
CA HIS A 275 5.19 19.17 -4.32
C HIS A 275 3.87 18.79 -3.62
N VAL A 276 3.52 17.51 -3.59
CA VAL A 276 2.31 17.00 -2.94
C VAL A 276 2.26 17.41 -1.46
N THR A 277 3.38 17.30 -0.75
CA THR A 277 3.46 17.74 0.66
C THR A 277 3.20 19.23 0.81
N GLY A 278 3.73 20.05 -0.11
CA GLY A 278 3.51 21.51 -0.12
C GLY A 278 2.04 21.85 -0.34
N GLU A 279 1.43 21.28 -1.39
CA GLU A 279 0.02 21.53 -1.75
C GLU A 279 -0.95 21.12 -0.62
N ILE A 280 -0.71 19.97 0.03
CA ILE A 280 -1.54 19.52 1.15
C ILE A 280 -1.40 20.47 2.35
N ARG A 281 -0.20 20.95 2.65
CA ARG A 281 0.00 21.94 3.71
C ARG A 281 -0.74 23.23 3.40
N ASP A 282 -0.64 23.74 2.17
CA ASP A 282 -1.24 25.00 1.76
C ASP A 282 -2.77 24.91 1.67
N LYS A 283 -3.32 23.80 1.18
CA LYS A 283 -4.77 23.60 1.00
C LYS A 283 -5.50 23.21 2.28
N HIS A 284 -4.88 22.37 3.11
CA HIS A 284 -5.54 21.71 4.25
C HIS A 284 -4.90 22.01 5.61
N GLY A 285 -3.69 22.59 5.64
CA GLY A 285 -2.94 22.83 6.88
C GLY A 285 -2.43 21.53 7.52
N TRP A 286 -2.28 20.46 6.73
CA TRP A 286 -1.88 19.15 7.20
C TRP A 286 -0.42 18.87 6.86
N GLU A 287 0.28 18.19 7.81
CA GLU A 287 1.68 17.84 7.64
C GLU A 287 1.84 16.39 7.20
N TYR A 288 2.60 16.19 6.12
CA TYR A 288 2.99 14.88 5.60
C TYR A 288 4.51 14.81 5.56
N TYR A 289 5.05 13.57 5.64
CA TYR A 289 6.49 13.37 5.62
C TYR A 289 6.86 11.94 5.17
N TYR A 290 8.15 11.70 4.98
CA TYR A 290 8.66 10.37 4.71
C TYR A 290 8.40 9.42 5.87
N TYR A 291 7.98 8.19 5.53
CA TYR A 291 7.66 7.14 6.51
C TYR A 291 8.87 6.82 7.39
N GLY A 292 8.63 6.72 8.67
CA GLY A 292 9.63 6.26 9.62
C GLY A 292 9.05 5.98 11.01
N ASN A 293 9.91 5.43 11.85
CA ASN A 293 9.64 5.18 13.26
C ASN A 293 10.83 5.66 14.09
N ALA A 294 10.54 6.41 15.16
CA ALA A 294 11.54 6.87 16.10
C ALA A 294 11.87 5.77 17.12
N PHE A 295 13.07 5.22 17.07
CA PHE A 295 13.56 4.28 18.07
C PHE A 295 15.08 4.26 18.14
N ALA A 296 15.63 3.77 19.28
CA ALA A 296 17.06 3.60 19.48
C ALA A 296 17.48 2.18 19.09
N ARG A 297 18.48 2.05 18.21
CA ARG A 297 19.10 0.77 17.89
C ARG A 297 20.37 0.58 18.73
N GLY A 298 20.53 -0.61 19.32
CA GLY A 298 21.75 -0.96 20.03
C GLY A 298 22.07 -0.07 21.24
N GLY A 299 21.08 0.60 21.83
CA GLY A 299 21.29 1.50 22.97
C GLY A 299 21.84 2.88 22.60
N GLY A 300 21.84 3.24 21.31
CA GLY A 300 22.16 4.58 20.83
C GLY A 300 21.05 5.60 21.07
N GLU A 301 21.18 6.79 20.50
CA GLU A 301 20.13 7.80 20.51
C GLU A 301 18.98 7.42 19.55
N PRO A 302 17.74 7.87 19.80
CA PRO A 302 16.65 7.69 18.86
C PRO A 302 16.97 8.31 17.50
N ALA A 303 16.53 7.65 16.44
CA ALA A 303 16.65 8.13 15.08
C ALA A 303 15.39 7.72 14.28
N TRP A 304 15.15 8.39 13.16
CA TRP A 304 14.00 8.13 12.29
C TRP A 304 14.35 7.04 11.27
N TYR A 305 13.78 5.84 11.42
CA TYR A 305 14.07 4.69 10.58
C TYR A 305 12.90 4.38 9.67
N THR A 306 13.13 4.33 8.35
CA THR A 306 12.19 3.77 7.38
C THR A 306 12.10 2.24 7.50
N PHE A 307 11.24 1.60 6.68
CA PHE A 307 11.11 0.15 6.64
C PHE A 307 12.19 -0.50 5.75
N ASP A 308 12.01 -1.77 5.41
CA ASP A 308 12.98 -2.61 4.71
C ASP A 308 13.01 -2.32 3.19
N HIS A 309 14.20 -2.36 2.58
CA HIS A 309 14.42 -2.15 1.15
C HIS A 309 14.06 -3.34 0.27
N ARG A 310 13.88 -4.52 0.85
CA ARG A 310 13.70 -5.76 0.06
C ARG A 310 12.43 -5.71 -0.80
N PRO A 311 12.48 -6.26 -2.02
CA PRO A 311 11.36 -6.18 -2.95
C PRO A 311 10.19 -7.12 -2.62
N ARG A 312 10.22 -7.83 -1.49
CA ARG A 312 9.03 -8.46 -0.92
C ARG A 312 7.92 -7.45 -0.59
N PHE A 313 8.27 -6.18 -0.39
CA PHE A 313 7.34 -5.06 -0.21
C PHE A 313 6.85 -4.52 -1.56
N ASN A 314 5.58 -4.15 -1.62
CA ASN A 314 4.90 -3.73 -2.85
C ASN A 314 5.66 -2.63 -3.61
N ASN A 315 5.89 -1.48 -2.99
CA ASN A 315 6.51 -0.34 -3.65
C ASN A 315 7.95 -0.65 -4.14
N ASN A 316 8.74 -1.42 -3.38
CA ASN A 316 10.08 -1.83 -3.79
C ASN A 316 10.05 -2.79 -4.99
N TYR A 317 9.11 -3.76 -4.98
CA TYR A 317 8.87 -4.66 -6.10
C TYR A 317 8.50 -3.90 -7.39
N ILE A 318 7.59 -2.93 -7.26
CA ILE A 318 7.12 -2.10 -8.38
C ILE A 318 8.27 -1.22 -8.89
N GLY A 319 9.12 -0.69 -8.00
CA GLY A 319 10.34 0.04 -8.37
C GLY A 319 11.30 -0.80 -9.22
N LEU A 320 11.50 -2.09 -8.88
CA LEU A 320 12.31 -3.01 -9.68
C LEU A 320 11.66 -3.42 -11.01
N ARG A 321 10.38 -3.12 -11.21
CA ARG A 321 9.69 -3.24 -12.49
C ARG A 321 9.78 -1.97 -13.34
N ASN A 322 10.67 -1.02 -13.00
CA ASN A 322 10.83 0.28 -13.63
C ASN A 322 9.55 1.15 -13.58
N ARG A 323 8.76 1.05 -12.53
CA ARG A 323 7.52 1.84 -12.37
C ARG A 323 7.64 2.79 -11.20
N ILE A 324 6.98 3.93 -11.29
CA ILE A 324 6.88 4.92 -10.23
C ILE A 324 5.95 4.35 -9.16
N ALA A 325 6.45 4.13 -7.94
CA ALA A 325 5.68 3.53 -6.87
C ALA A 325 5.70 4.40 -5.62
N ILE A 326 4.55 4.52 -4.97
CA ILE A 326 4.38 5.31 -3.75
C ILE A 326 3.63 4.46 -2.73
N LEU A 327 4.21 4.30 -1.54
CA LEU A 327 3.52 3.76 -0.39
C LEU A 327 3.00 4.92 0.45
N SER A 328 1.74 4.85 0.89
CA SER A 328 1.06 5.83 1.74
C SER A 328 0.67 5.19 3.06
N GLU A 329 0.87 5.91 4.19
CA GLU A 329 0.64 5.41 5.56
C GLU A 329 -0.12 6.47 6.37
N ALA A 330 -1.45 6.39 6.37
CA ALA A 330 -2.28 7.27 7.19
C ALA A 330 -2.05 7.01 8.70
N TYR A 331 -2.07 8.04 9.53
CA TYR A 331 -1.69 7.93 10.93
C TYR A 331 -2.71 7.15 11.78
N SER A 332 -2.33 6.02 12.33
CA SER A 332 -3.21 5.11 13.11
C SER A 332 -4.00 5.78 14.22
N TYR A 333 -3.44 6.78 14.87
CA TYR A 333 -4.02 7.42 16.04
C TYR A 333 -4.83 8.67 15.71
N ALA A 334 -4.93 9.05 14.45
CA ALA A 334 -5.96 9.97 13.96
C ALA A 334 -7.34 9.29 13.98
N THR A 335 -8.43 10.06 13.96
CA THR A 335 -9.78 9.49 13.82
C THR A 335 -9.91 8.74 12.48
N PHE A 336 -10.90 7.86 12.36
CA PHE A 336 -11.08 7.13 11.11
C PHE A 336 -11.41 8.06 9.95
N GLU A 337 -12.21 9.08 10.18
CA GLU A 337 -12.52 10.11 9.19
C GLU A 337 -11.25 10.85 8.73
N GLU A 338 -10.43 11.35 9.67
CA GLU A 338 -9.17 12.03 9.32
C GLU A 338 -8.24 11.13 8.51
N ARG A 339 -8.15 9.82 8.82
CA ARG A 339 -7.34 8.89 8.01
C ARG A 339 -7.86 8.73 6.59
N VAL A 340 -9.18 8.64 6.43
CA VAL A 340 -9.80 8.56 5.09
C VAL A 340 -9.51 9.82 4.29
N LEU A 341 -9.72 11.00 4.90
CA LEU A 341 -9.48 12.29 4.24
C LEU A 341 -8.00 12.51 3.94
N ALA A 342 -7.10 12.17 4.88
CA ALA A 342 -5.66 12.27 4.63
C ALA A 342 -5.22 11.41 3.43
N THR A 343 -5.78 10.21 3.32
CA THR A 343 -5.51 9.33 2.18
C THR A 343 -6.10 9.87 0.89
N LEU A 344 -7.33 10.39 0.92
CA LEU A 344 -7.99 10.97 -0.25
C LEU A 344 -7.20 12.16 -0.79
N TYR A 345 -6.89 13.15 0.05
CA TYR A 345 -6.13 14.34 -0.35
C TYR A 345 -4.75 13.97 -0.91
N PHE A 346 -4.08 12.97 -0.32
CA PHE A 346 -2.79 12.49 -0.85
C PHE A 346 -2.92 11.93 -2.26
N VAL A 347 -3.95 11.12 -2.50
CA VAL A 347 -4.21 10.55 -3.84
C VAL A 347 -4.59 11.65 -4.83
N GLU A 348 -5.42 12.60 -4.45
CA GLU A 348 -5.84 13.71 -5.30
C GLU A 348 -4.64 14.56 -5.76
N GLU A 349 -3.75 14.93 -4.84
CA GLU A 349 -2.56 15.71 -5.20
C GLU A 349 -1.54 14.92 -6.05
N ILE A 350 -1.40 13.62 -5.82
CA ILE A 350 -0.60 12.75 -6.70
C ILE A 350 -1.20 12.75 -8.11
N LEU A 351 -2.51 12.60 -8.24
CA LEU A 351 -3.18 12.56 -9.55
C LEU A 351 -3.12 13.91 -10.26
N ASP A 352 -3.21 15.03 -9.53
CA ASP A 352 -3.01 16.36 -10.10
C ASP A 352 -1.59 16.51 -10.65
N TYR A 353 -0.58 16.13 -9.88
CA TYR A 353 0.81 16.17 -10.33
C TYR A 353 1.06 15.27 -11.55
N VAL A 354 0.55 14.03 -11.53
CA VAL A 354 0.67 13.09 -12.65
C VAL A 354 -0.06 13.59 -13.88
N HIS A 355 -1.21 14.27 -13.73
CA HIS A 355 -1.93 14.90 -14.82
C HIS A 355 -1.07 15.97 -15.51
N GLU A 356 -0.40 16.80 -14.73
CA GLU A 356 0.45 17.89 -15.24
C GLU A 356 1.78 17.41 -15.85
N HIS A 357 2.31 16.28 -15.35
CA HIS A 357 3.61 15.72 -15.73
C HIS A 357 3.50 14.38 -16.49
N GLY A 358 2.33 14.07 -17.08
CA GLY A 358 2.06 12.77 -17.68
C GLY A 358 3.05 12.36 -18.79
N ASP A 359 3.49 13.31 -19.62
CA ASP A 359 4.49 13.05 -20.66
C ASP A 359 5.86 12.69 -20.08
N GLU A 360 6.25 13.35 -18.99
CA GLU A 360 7.48 13.07 -18.28
C GLU A 360 7.43 11.69 -17.60
N VAL A 361 6.31 11.36 -16.94
CA VAL A 361 6.07 10.04 -16.33
C VAL A 361 6.24 8.93 -17.35
N ARG A 362 5.58 9.03 -18.52
CA ARG A 362 5.69 8.02 -19.59
C ARG A 362 7.12 7.92 -20.15
N ARG A 363 7.79 9.05 -20.33
CA ARG A 363 9.17 9.08 -20.81
C ARG A 363 10.14 8.42 -19.83
N ILE A 364 10.07 8.74 -18.53
CA ILE A 364 10.95 8.15 -17.50
C ILE A 364 10.77 6.63 -17.46
N VAL A 365 9.53 6.14 -17.52
CA VAL A 365 9.22 4.70 -17.51
C VAL A 365 9.72 4.04 -18.79
N ALA A 366 9.48 4.63 -19.96
CA ALA A 366 9.93 4.10 -21.25
C ALA A 366 11.47 4.05 -21.34
N ASP A 367 12.15 5.09 -20.87
CA ASP A 367 13.63 5.15 -20.84
C ASP A 367 14.20 4.06 -19.91
N ALA A 368 13.56 3.82 -18.74
CA ALA A 368 13.96 2.78 -17.81
C ALA A 368 13.75 1.37 -18.37
N ASP A 369 12.66 1.15 -19.14
CA ASP A 369 12.37 -0.12 -19.79
C ASP A 369 13.31 -0.40 -20.97
N ALA A 370 13.74 0.64 -21.68
CA ALA A 370 14.66 0.53 -22.80
C ALA A 370 16.14 0.38 -22.37
N ALA A 371 16.47 0.75 -21.14
CA ALA A 371 17.82 0.69 -20.62
C ALA A 371 18.23 -0.77 -20.32
N SER A 372 19.28 -1.26 -20.99
CA SER A 372 19.88 -2.54 -20.64
C SER A 372 20.68 -2.42 -19.35
N VAL A 373 20.44 -3.33 -18.42
CA VAL A 373 21.20 -3.44 -17.16
C VAL A 373 22.39 -4.40 -17.26
N VAL A 374 22.57 -5.07 -18.39
CA VAL A 374 23.66 -6.04 -18.62
C VAL A 374 25.01 -5.36 -18.38
N GLY A 375 25.85 -5.97 -17.54
CA GLY A 375 27.16 -5.44 -17.18
C GLY A 375 27.16 -4.36 -16.10
N GLU A 376 25.99 -3.84 -15.69
CA GLU A 376 25.89 -2.95 -14.52
C GLU A 376 26.23 -3.71 -13.22
N SER A 377 26.74 -2.98 -12.22
CA SER A 377 26.89 -3.50 -10.86
C SER A 377 25.67 -3.14 -10.04
N LEU A 378 24.83 -4.12 -9.73
CA LEU A 378 23.60 -3.93 -8.97
C LEU A 378 23.71 -4.53 -7.55
N ALA A 379 22.95 -3.98 -6.61
CA ALA A 379 22.91 -4.42 -5.23
C ALA A 379 22.16 -5.76 -5.09
N LEU A 380 22.75 -6.68 -4.34
CA LEU A 380 22.12 -7.90 -3.85
C LEU A 380 21.78 -7.82 -2.37
N ARG A 381 22.41 -6.91 -1.65
CA ARG A 381 22.19 -6.62 -0.22
C ARG A 381 22.43 -5.16 0.06
N ALA A 382 21.70 -4.62 1.02
CA ALA A 382 21.88 -3.25 1.46
C ALA A 382 21.63 -3.11 2.96
N VAL A 383 22.06 -1.98 3.52
CA VAL A 383 21.82 -1.59 4.92
C VAL A 383 21.27 -0.18 4.96
N PRO A 384 20.49 0.18 5.99
CA PRO A 384 20.03 1.56 6.15
C PRO A 384 21.21 2.54 6.19
N GLU A 385 21.11 3.62 5.45
CA GLU A 385 22.09 4.69 5.38
C GLU A 385 21.62 5.88 6.22
N ARG A 386 22.53 6.40 7.04
CA ARG A 386 22.25 7.54 7.91
C ARG A 386 22.37 8.84 7.12
N SER A 387 21.43 9.76 7.30
CA SER A 387 21.53 11.13 6.78
C SER A 387 22.83 11.82 7.24
N ALA A 388 23.38 12.72 6.42
CA ALA A 388 24.60 13.44 6.76
C ALA A 388 24.42 14.34 7.99
N GLU A 389 23.26 14.99 8.08
CA GLU A 389 22.88 15.87 9.18
C GLU A 389 21.55 15.40 9.78
N PRO A 390 21.26 15.73 11.05
CA PRO A 390 19.95 15.54 11.64
C PRO A 390 18.89 16.32 10.86
N VAL A 391 17.69 15.75 10.78
CA VAL A 391 16.50 16.38 10.19
C VAL A 391 15.46 16.66 11.26
N ASP A 392 14.65 17.67 11.04
CA ASP A 392 13.57 18.04 11.94
C ASP A 392 12.38 17.09 11.73
N ILE A 393 12.09 16.28 12.74
CA ILE A 393 10.95 15.37 12.76
C ILE A 393 9.83 15.95 13.64
N LEU A 394 8.63 16.01 13.08
CA LEU A 394 7.45 16.48 13.79
C LEU A 394 6.88 15.36 14.65
N MET A 395 7.19 15.40 15.94
CA MET A 395 6.72 14.44 16.94
C MET A 395 5.40 14.89 17.56
N GLY A 396 4.64 13.92 18.07
CA GLY A 396 3.34 14.17 18.68
C GLY A 396 3.12 13.36 19.95
N ALA A 397 1.98 13.60 20.59
CA ALA A 397 1.52 12.80 21.72
C ALA A 397 0.18 12.14 21.41
N THR A 398 -0.20 11.16 22.21
CA THR A 398 -1.51 10.53 22.18
C THR A 398 -2.16 10.56 23.54
N VAL A 399 -3.48 10.60 23.58
CA VAL A 399 -4.30 10.39 24.76
C VAL A 399 -5.00 9.03 24.68
N GLU A 400 -5.25 8.43 25.83
CA GLU A 400 -6.02 7.18 25.88
C GLU A 400 -7.52 7.50 25.98
N GLU A 401 -8.29 6.83 25.13
CA GLU A 401 -9.76 6.82 25.17
C GLU A 401 -10.27 5.40 25.31
N ALA A 402 -11.47 5.25 25.90
CA ALA A 402 -12.09 3.94 25.98
C ALA A 402 -12.85 3.61 24.70
N HIS A 403 -12.56 2.47 24.10
CA HIS A 403 -13.34 1.95 22.97
C HIS A 403 -14.83 1.84 23.36
N PRO A 404 -15.75 2.48 22.59
CA PRO A 404 -17.15 2.63 23.01
C PRO A 404 -17.90 1.30 23.21
N LEU A 405 -17.47 0.21 22.55
CA LEU A 405 -18.11 -1.10 22.65
C LEU A 405 -17.40 -2.06 23.61
N THR A 406 -16.09 -1.96 23.76
CA THR A 406 -15.29 -2.95 24.52
C THR A 406 -14.67 -2.39 25.80
N GLY A 407 -14.61 -1.07 25.95
CA GLY A 407 -13.92 -0.38 27.06
C GLY A 407 -12.39 -0.52 27.03
N ARG A 408 -11.80 -1.15 25.99
CA ARG A 408 -10.34 -1.26 25.85
C ARG A 408 -9.72 0.09 25.50
N PRO A 409 -8.47 0.35 25.90
CA PRO A 409 -7.81 1.61 25.57
C PRO A 409 -7.53 1.70 24.07
N LEU A 410 -7.91 2.81 23.49
CA LEU A 410 -7.53 3.30 22.16
C LEU A 410 -6.57 4.47 22.34
N LEU A 411 -5.77 4.74 21.32
CA LEU A 411 -4.92 5.93 21.28
C LEU A 411 -5.52 6.92 20.28
N LEU A 412 -5.70 8.16 20.73
CA LEU A 412 -6.10 9.29 19.88
C LEU A 412 -4.98 10.32 19.84
N ARG A 413 -4.67 10.84 18.66
CA ARG A 413 -3.72 11.94 18.48
C ARG A 413 -4.13 13.14 19.32
N ALA A 414 -3.20 13.66 20.14
CA ALA A 414 -3.37 14.91 20.86
C ALA A 414 -2.93 16.10 19.99
N ASP A 415 -3.41 17.31 20.32
CA ASP A 415 -3.00 18.53 19.64
C ASP A 415 -1.54 18.94 19.95
N THR A 416 -0.86 18.17 20.78
CA THR A 416 0.53 18.42 21.15
C THR A 416 1.46 17.99 20.02
N GLN A 417 2.23 18.94 19.51
CA GLN A 417 3.29 18.67 18.54
C GLN A 417 4.55 19.43 18.92
N TYR A 418 5.70 18.83 18.61
CA TYR A 418 7.01 19.42 18.82
C TYR A 418 8.01 18.90 17.79
N VAL A 419 9.01 19.69 17.48
CA VAL A 419 10.09 19.31 16.58
C VAL A 419 11.20 18.64 17.38
N GLU A 420 11.68 17.50 16.89
CA GLU A 420 12.85 16.78 17.41
C GLU A 420 13.86 16.55 16.29
N ALA A 421 15.06 17.11 16.44
CA ALA A 421 16.14 16.90 15.48
C ALA A 421 16.73 15.51 15.70
N MET A 422 16.66 14.63 14.68
CA MET A 422 17.23 13.30 14.74
C MET A 422 17.78 12.86 13.40
N TYR A 423 18.74 11.95 13.41
CA TYR A 423 19.24 11.37 12.17
C TYR A 423 18.16 10.52 11.50
N GLU A 424 18.08 10.62 10.18
CA GLU A 424 17.17 9.82 9.36
C GLU A 424 17.92 8.67 8.70
N TYR A 425 17.29 7.50 8.68
CA TYR A 425 17.69 6.30 7.94
C TYR A 425 16.61 6.03 6.89
N GLY A 426 16.49 6.93 5.91
CA GLY A 426 15.48 6.95 4.86
C GLY A 426 15.91 6.35 3.53
N THR A 427 17.19 5.99 3.41
CA THR A 427 17.81 5.38 2.23
C THR A 427 18.62 4.15 2.60
N PHE A 428 19.12 3.42 1.58
CA PHE A 428 19.91 2.19 1.77
C PHE A 428 21.18 2.21 0.94
N ALA A 429 22.32 1.92 1.58
CA ALA A 429 23.60 1.76 0.94
C ALA A 429 23.86 0.29 0.59
N PRO A 430 24.29 -0.04 -0.65
CA PRO A 430 24.67 -1.39 -1.04
C PRO A 430 25.82 -1.93 -0.19
N THR A 431 25.71 -3.18 0.27
CA THR A 431 26.78 -3.90 0.97
C THR A 431 27.33 -5.08 0.19
N LEU A 432 26.60 -5.53 -0.81
CA LEU A 432 27.04 -6.55 -1.74
C LEU A 432 26.55 -6.16 -3.14
N LEU A 433 27.48 -5.94 -4.04
CA LEU A 433 27.24 -5.69 -5.45
C LEU A 433 27.62 -6.93 -6.27
N GLU A 434 26.90 -7.17 -7.35
CA GLU A 434 27.23 -8.19 -8.33
C GLU A 434 26.98 -7.65 -9.74
N ARG A 435 27.75 -8.15 -10.71
CA ARG A 435 27.61 -7.75 -12.09
C ARG A 435 26.45 -8.47 -12.75
N VAL A 436 25.57 -7.73 -13.41
CA VAL A 436 24.41 -8.30 -14.10
C VAL A 436 24.88 -9.10 -15.32
N PRO A 437 24.51 -10.38 -15.45
CA PRO A 437 24.90 -11.22 -16.58
C PRO A 437 24.09 -10.89 -17.84
N GLN A 438 24.48 -11.46 -18.97
CA GLN A 438 23.68 -11.37 -20.20
C GLN A 438 22.37 -12.17 -20.09
N ALA A 439 22.46 -13.37 -19.53
CA ALA A 439 21.32 -14.28 -19.39
C ALA A 439 21.56 -15.33 -18.30
N TYR A 440 20.48 -15.91 -17.83
CA TYR A 440 20.46 -17.07 -16.92
C TYR A 440 19.90 -18.29 -17.67
N LEU A 441 20.57 -19.44 -17.53
CA LEU A 441 20.04 -20.73 -17.97
C LEU A 441 19.30 -21.38 -16.82
N ILE A 442 18.01 -21.64 -17.02
CA ILE A 442 17.14 -22.27 -16.04
C ILE A 442 16.84 -23.69 -16.52
N PRO A 443 17.26 -24.74 -15.79
CA PRO A 443 16.96 -26.13 -16.10
C PRO A 443 15.47 -26.42 -16.18
N ALA A 444 15.08 -27.31 -17.11
CA ALA A 444 13.67 -27.69 -17.34
C ALA A 444 13.00 -28.35 -16.11
N ASP A 445 13.78 -29.01 -15.26
CA ASP A 445 13.31 -29.64 -14.02
C ASP A 445 12.99 -28.63 -12.89
N LEU A 446 13.37 -27.36 -13.05
CA LEU A 446 12.97 -26.26 -12.18
C LEU A 446 11.63 -25.63 -12.62
N GLY A 447 10.63 -26.43 -12.93
CA GLY A 447 9.34 -26.00 -13.47
C GLY A 447 8.59 -24.99 -12.59
N ASP A 448 8.72 -25.03 -11.25
CA ASP A 448 8.14 -24.03 -10.33
C ASP A 448 8.80 -22.66 -10.53
N ILE A 449 10.12 -22.60 -10.69
CA ILE A 449 10.88 -21.36 -10.97
C ILE A 449 10.45 -20.79 -12.32
N LEU A 450 10.40 -21.62 -13.37
CA LEU A 450 9.96 -21.19 -14.71
C LEU A 450 8.54 -20.60 -14.68
N THR A 451 7.63 -21.27 -13.95
CA THR A 451 6.25 -20.81 -13.79
C THR A 451 6.18 -19.45 -13.06
N ARG A 452 6.99 -19.24 -12.02
CA ARG A 452 7.04 -17.97 -11.28
C ARG A 452 7.65 -16.85 -12.12
N LEU A 453 8.73 -17.13 -12.84
CA LEU A 453 9.32 -16.13 -13.75
C LEU A 453 8.30 -15.66 -14.80
N ALA A 454 7.60 -16.61 -15.44
CA ALA A 454 6.54 -16.28 -16.39
C ALA A 454 5.40 -15.48 -15.74
N ALA A 455 5.00 -15.81 -14.50
CA ALA A 455 3.97 -15.09 -13.77
C ALA A 455 4.40 -13.65 -13.38
N HIS A 456 5.70 -13.40 -13.18
CA HIS A 456 6.26 -12.05 -13.05
C HIS A 456 6.26 -11.26 -14.36
N GLY A 457 6.04 -11.92 -15.50
CA GLY A 457 6.14 -11.32 -16.83
C GLY A 457 7.56 -11.35 -17.43
N ILE A 458 8.47 -12.16 -16.85
CA ILE A 458 9.80 -12.38 -17.40
C ILE A 458 9.68 -13.19 -18.70
N THR A 459 10.31 -12.69 -19.76
CA THR A 459 10.38 -13.40 -21.05
C THR A 459 11.39 -14.55 -20.94
N LEU A 460 10.96 -15.74 -21.37
CA LEU A 460 11.77 -16.94 -21.40
C LEU A 460 11.89 -17.43 -22.85
N GLU A 461 13.10 -17.83 -23.24
CA GLU A 461 13.44 -18.32 -24.58
C GLU A 461 13.96 -19.75 -24.50
N PRO A 462 13.59 -20.68 -25.42
CA PRO A 462 14.16 -22.02 -25.44
C PRO A 462 15.69 -21.99 -25.62
N ALA A 463 16.40 -22.81 -24.86
CA ALA A 463 17.83 -22.93 -25.00
C ALA A 463 18.20 -24.00 -26.05
N GLU A 464 19.00 -23.61 -27.03
CA GLU A 464 19.51 -24.55 -28.04
C GLU A 464 20.61 -25.43 -27.44
N PRO A 465 20.70 -26.72 -27.81
CA PRO A 465 21.68 -27.67 -27.28
C PRO A 465 23.10 -27.44 -27.87
N THR A 466 23.61 -26.25 -27.76
CA THR A 466 24.94 -25.84 -28.22
C THR A 466 25.80 -25.46 -27.02
N PRO A 467 27.06 -25.98 -26.93
CA PRO A 467 27.97 -25.59 -25.85
C PRO A 467 28.14 -24.07 -25.76
N VAL A 468 28.02 -23.54 -24.54
CA VAL A 468 28.16 -22.12 -24.23
C VAL A 468 29.05 -21.92 -23.01
N ASP A 469 29.90 -20.91 -23.07
CA ASP A 469 30.73 -20.49 -21.92
C ASP A 469 29.84 -19.76 -20.90
N ILE A 470 29.91 -20.19 -19.64
CA ILE A 470 29.06 -19.69 -18.55
C ILE A 470 29.89 -19.49 -17.29
N GLU A 471 29.29 -18.85 -16.31
CA GLU A 471 29.72 -18.85 -14.91
C GLU A 471 28.75 -19.68 -14.07
N ALA A 472 29.30 -20.63 -13.31
CA ALA A 472 28.56 -21.45 -12.36
C ALA A 472 28.92 -21.04 -10.93
N PHE A 473 27.92 -20.80 -10.09
CA PHE A 473 28.15 -20.44 -8.68
C PHE A 473 28.44 -21.69 -7.86
N GLN A 474 29.66 -21.74 -7.29
CA GLN A 474 30.08 -22.81 -6.37
C GLN A 474 29.66 -22.46 -4.96
N ILE A 475 28.94 -23.37 -4.29
CA ILE A 475 28.37 -23.18 -2.96
C ILE A 475 29.39 -23.56 -1.90
N ASP A 476 29.94 -22.60 -1.17
CA ASP A 476 30.85 -22.85 -0.05
C ASP A 476 30.08 -23.20 1.24
N SER A 477 28.97 -22.52 1.49
CA SER A 477 28.09 -22.79 2.63
C SER A 477 26.68 -22.26 2.43
N VAL A 478 25.73 -22.82 3.18
CA VAL A 478 24.32 -22.39 3.24
C VAL A 478 23.94 -22.18 4.70
N SER A 479 23.42 -21.00 5.03
CA SER A 479 22.82 -20.70 6.33
C SER A 479 21.31 -20.66 6.18
N THR A 480 20.58 -21.45 6.99
CA THR A 480 19.13 -21.51 6.97
C THR A 480 18.55 -20.94 8.25
N ALA A 481 17.57 -20.04 8.14
CA ALA A 481 16.88 -19.48 9.30
C ALA A 481 16.19 -20.57 10.12
N ALA A 482 16.34 -20.53 11.44
CA ALA A 482 15.80 -21.55 12.35
C ALA A 482 14.26 -21.50 12.47
N ARG A 483 13.65 -20.35 12.13
CA ARG A 483 12.19 -20.15 12.19
C ARG A 483 11.69 -19.72 10.83
N PRO A 484 10.55 -20.28 10.39
CA PRO A 484 9.95 -19.85 9.14
C PRO A 484 9.42 -18.40 9.24
N PHE A 485 9.58 -17.67 8.16
CA PHE A 485 8.96 -16.38 7.92
C PHE A 485 8.06 -16.50 6.69
N GLN A 486 6.80 -16.10 6.80
CA GLN A 486 5.81 -16.23 5.71
C GLN A 486 5.80 -17.63 5.07
N GLY A 487 5.80 -18.66 5.91
CA GLY A 487 5.74 -20.07 5.50
C GLY A 487 7.05 -20.70 5.06
N ARG A 488 8.18 -19.96 4.99
CA ARG A 488 9.47 -20.44 4.48
C ARG A 488 10.64 -20.13 5.41
N ASN A 489 11.64 -21.03 5.45
CA ASN A 489 12.89 -20.77 6.13
C ASN A 489 13.85 -20.07 5.17
N GLU A 490 14.14 -18.79 5.43
CA GLU A 490 15.05 -18.00 4.60
C GLU A 490 16.45 -18.61 4.60
N GLN A 491 17.11 -18.60 3.44
CA GLN A 491 18.45 -19.12 3.23
C GLN A 491 19.41 -18.02 2.79
N THR A 492 20.66 -18.13 3.21
CA THR A 492 21.75 -17.27 2.77
C THR A 492 22.87 -18.15 2.22
N LEU A 493 23.20 -17.94 0.95
CA LEU A 493 24.26 -18.67 0.27
C LEU A 493 25.55 -17.87 0.30
N PHE A 494 26.64 -18.59 0.51
CA PHE A 494 28.02 -18.10 0.39
C PHE A 494 28.74 -18.94 -0.66
N GLY A 495 29.55 -18.28 -1.49
CA GLY A 495 30.24 -18.93 -2.59
C GLY A 495 30.76 -17.92 -3.61
N SER A 496 31.22 -18.42 -4.74
CA SER A 496 31.78 -17.63 -5.81
C SER A 496 31.49 -18.24 -7.18
N TYR A 497 31.43 -17.40 -8.20
CA TYR A 497 31.31 -17.82 -9.58
C TYR A 497 32.64 -18.35 -10.13
N LYS A 498 32.55 -19.41 -10.94
CA LYS A 498 33.68 -19.99 -11.67
C LYS A 498 33.31 -20.18 -13.14
N PRO A 499 34.20 -19.80 -14.04
CA PRO A 499 33.99 -20.03 -15.48
C PRO A 499 33.97 -21.54 -15.76
N THR A 500 33.06 -21.95 -16.60
CA THR A 500 32.93 -23.33 -17.11
C THR A 500 32.14 -23.32 -18.40
N GLN A 501 31.82 -24.49 -18.94
CA GLN A 501 31.02 -24.66 -20.14
C GLN A 501 29.83 -25.57 -19.84
N VAL A 502 28.70 -25.26 -20.43
CA VAL A 502 27.47 -26.08 -20.35
C VAL A 502 26.89 -26.30 -21.74
N THR A 503 26.31 -27.44 -21.98
CA THR A 503 25.44 -27.67 -23.11
C THR A 503 24.00 -27.77 -22.57
N PRO A 504 23.10 -26.85 -22.92
CA PRO A 504 21.74 -26.88 -22.45
C PRO A 504 21.04 -28.20 -22.78
N ALA A 505 20.24 -28.73 -21.87
CA ALA A 505 19.42 -29.88 -22.10
C ALA A 505 18.10 -29.51 -22.83
N PRO A 506 17.42 -30.47 -23.48
CA PRO A 506 16.12 -30.20 -24.07
C PRO A 506 15.10 -29.73 -23.04
N GLY A 507 14.51 -28.56 -23.30
CA GLY A 507 13.53 -27.94 -22.42
C GLY A 507 14.10 -26.89 -21.43
N ASP A 508 15.42 -26.77 -21.36
CA ASP A 508 16.04 -25.66 -20.62
C ASP A 508 15.67 -24.31 -21.27
N MET A 509 15.58 -23.26 -20.45
CA MET A 509 15.16 -21.93 -20.89
C MET A 509 16.22 -20.87 -20.56
N TRP A 510 16.41 -19.92 -21.45
CA TRP A 510 17.14 -18.70 -21.19
C TRP A 510 16.19 -17.61 -20.68
N ALA A 511 16.62 -16.89 -19.63
CA ALA A 511 16.07 -15.61 -19.23
C ALA A 511 17.14 -14.53 -19.44
N ARG A 512 16.94 -13.66 -20.42
CA ARG A 512 17.89 -12.60 -20.76
C ARG A 512 17.71 -11.40 -19.86
N ALA A 513 18.80 -10.75 -19.45
CA ALA A 513 18.75 -9.58 -18.58
C ALA A 513 18.59 -8.25 -19.35
N ASP A 514 18.66 -8.26 -20.67
CA ASP A 514 18.43 -7.10 -21.56
C ASP A 514 16.92 -6.88 -21.87
N GLN A 515 16.02 -7.42 -21.06
CA GLN A 515 14.57 -7.18 -21.09
C GLN A 515 14.16 -6.11 -20.06
N PRO A 516 12.98 -5.47 -20.19
CA PRO A 516 12.54 -4.43 -19.25
C PRO A 516 12.59 -4.83 -17.78
N LEU A 517 12.32 -6.11 -17.47
CA LEU A 517 12.36 -6.65 -16.11
C LEU A 517 13.73 -7.21 -15.69
N GLY A 518 14.82 -6.79 -16.34
CA GLY A 518 16.18 -7.25 -16.04
C GLY A 518 16.62 -7.03 -14.59
N ARG A 519 16.22 -5.92 -13.96
CA ARG A 519 16.50 -5.62 -12.54
C ARG A 519 15.78 -6.59 -11.60
N LEU A 520 14.51 -6.89 -11.89
CA LEU A 520 13.72 -7.86 -11.14
C LEU A 520 14.26 -9.28 -11.34
N LEU A 521 14.55 -9.68 -12.58
CA LEU A 521 15.14 -10.96 -12.92
C LEU A 521 16.44 -11.21 -12.15
N PHE A 522 17.34 -10.22 -12.14
CA PHE A 522 18.59 -10.27 -11.38
C PHE A 522 18.33 -10.51 -9.88
N SER A 523 17.43 -9.76 -9.28
CA SER A 523 17.08 -9.90 -7.86
C SER A 523 16.45 -11.26 -7.53
N LEU A 524 15.66 -11.84 -8.46
CA LEU A 524 15.03 -13.15 -8.29
C LEU A 524 16.00 -14.32 -8.38
N LEU A 525 16.99 -14.26 -9.30
CA LEU A 525 17.80 -15.42 -9.66
C LEU A 525 19.22 -15.44 -9.05
N GLU A 526 19.77 -14.30 -8.64
CA GLU A 526 21.11 -14.29 -8.05
C GLU A 526 21.14 -15.07 -6.74
N PRO A 527 22.09 -16.04 -6.59
CA PRO A 527 22.15 -16.94 -5.44
C PRO A 527 22.37 -16.22 -4.11
N ARG A 528 23.02 -15.03 -4.12
CA ARG A 528 23.32 -14.22 -2.93
C ARG A 528 22.34 -13.10 -2.67
N SER A 529 21.27 -12.99 -3.48
CA SER A 529 20.19 -12.03 -3.25
C SER A 529 19.54 -12.26 -1.87
N ASP A 530 19.24 -11.21 -1.15
CA ASP A 530 18.58 -11.27 0.16
C ASP A 530 17.05 -11.37 0.09
N ASP A 531 16.50 -11.46 -1.15
CA ASP A 531 15.06 -11.62 -1.38
C ASP A 531 14.72 -12.42 -2.66
N GLY A 532 15.70 -13.12 -3.24
CA GLY A 532 15.53 -13.96 -4.42
C GLY A 532 14.99 -15.36 -4.09
N PHE A 533 14.81 -16.19 -5.12
CA PHE A 533 14.27 -17.55 -4.98
C PHE A 533 15.15 -18.45 -4.10
N ALA A 534 16.48 -18.29 -4.15
CA ALA A 534 17.39 -19.00 -3.25
C ALA A 534 17.14 -18.59 -1.80
N ASN A 535 17.04 -17.29 -1.52
CA ASN A 535 16.77 -16.79 -0.17
C ASN A 535 15.43 -17.32 0.38
N TRP A 536 14.39 -17.36 -0.44
CA TRP A 536 13.09 -17.90 -0.06
C TRP A 536 13.01 -19.42 0.00
N GLY A 537 14.14 -20.13 -0.22
CA GLY A 537 14.22 -21.59 -0.09
C GLY A 537 13.48 -22.37 -1.20
N PHE A 538 13.20 -21.75 -2.36
CA PHE A 538 12.58 -22.47 -3.49
C PHE A 538 13.49 -23.51 -4.12
N LEU A 539 14.81 -23.40 -3.89
CA LEU A 539 15.83 -24.27 -4.42
C LEU A 539 16.50 -25.13 -3.31
N ALA A 540 15.90 -25.18 -2.11
CA ALA A 540 16.53 -25.81 -0.94
C ALA A 540 16.93 -27.28 -1.16
N GLU A 541 16.16 -28.02 -1.95
CA GLU A 541 16.42 -29.44 -2.26
C GLU A 541 17.57 -29.64 -3.27
N GLN A 542 17.93 -28.58 -4.03
CA GLN A 542 19.00 -28.59 -5.01
C GLN A 542 20.33 -28.03 -4.48
N LEU A 543 20.35 -27.49 -3.25
CA LEU A 543 21.52 -26.82 -2.70
C LEU A 543 22.38 -27.80 -1.87
N GLU A 544 23.56 -28.15 -2.38
CA GLU A 544 24.55 -28.96 -1.69
C GLU A 544 25.83 -28.15 -1.42
N ILE A 545 26.38 -28.25 -0.20
CA ILE A 545 27.67 -27.61 0.14
C ILE A 545 28.77 -28.30 -0.69
N GLY A 546 29.59 -27.51 -1.37
CA GLY A 546 30.59 -27.98 -2.33
C GLY A 546 30.03 -28.26 -3.72
N GLY A 547 28.71 -28.21 -3.90
CA GLY A 547 28.02 -28.32 -5.17
C GLY A 547 27.91 -27.00 -5.95
N THR A 548 27.18 -27.05 -7.04
CA THR A 548 26.93 -25.91 -7.93
C THR A 548 25.48 -25.47 -7.82
N TYR A 549 25.25 -24.16 -7.76
CA TYR A 549 23.91 -23.57 -7.85
C TYR A 549 23.27 -23.98 -9.20
N PRO A 550 21.99 -24.41 -9.21
CA PRO A 550 21.42 -25.04 -10.39
C PRO A 550 21.21 -24.10 -11.58
N ILE A 551 21.07 -22.80 -11.33
CA ILE A 551 20.90 -21.77 -12.36
C ILE A 551 22.27 -21.16 -12.66
N VAL A 552 22.72 -21.27 -13.90
CA VAL A 552 24.00 -20.73 -14.37
C VAL A 552 23.79 -19.48 -15.20
N ARG A 553 24.87 -18.70 -15.44
CA ARG A 553 24.73 -17.42 -16.14
C ARG A 553 25.79 -17.22 -17.25
N ILE A 554 25.43 -16.48 -18.30
CA ILE A 554 26.39 -15.96 -19.28
C ILE A 554 26.95 -14.65 -18.73
N PRO A 555 28.30 -14.48 -18.62
CA PRO A 555 28.91 -13.27 -18.08
C PRO A 555 28.43 -11.99 -18.80
N GLY A 556 28.34 -10.89 -18.07
CA GLY A 556 27.88 -9.58 -18.59
C GLY A 556 28.96 -8.75 -19.27
N GLY A 557 29.97 -9.36 -19.86
CA GLY A 557 31.01 -8.65 -20.65
C GLY A 557 32.01 -7.82 -19.84
#